data_7c27609b72edc4231ba6b43e1e7c429a
#
_entry.id   7c27609b72edc4231ba6b43e1e7c429a
#
_cell.length_a   1.000
_cell.length_b   1.000
_cell.length_c   1.000
_cell.angle_alpha   90.00
_cell.angle_beta   90.00
_cell.angle_gamma   90.00
#
_symmetry.space_group_name_H-M   'P 1'
#
loop_
_entity.id
_entity.type
_entity.pdbx_description
1 polymer ?
#
loop_
_entity_poly.entity_id
_entity_poly.type
_entity_poly.pdbx_seq_one_letter_code
_entity_poly.pdbx_strand_id
1 'polypeptide(L)'
;MMGGLNARVGFLAIGLTFAAAAAWLLTPRVRPHVMAAPLASLVPVQIADWHEIPLASDAVDPRTQLPGAKDREAPYDDVLMRGYANPRGDIVVLALAYGSRQRQEVKIHRPELCYTAQGFEVLRRTPVDVPLTGVSDQPARGTRMLVRAADRVETVSYWIRIGDLYSRGAWKTRSHLFTEGLSGRIVDGMLVRVSQIVPDAASATPQRFALQEDFLAQLVHALPAGARNLFVGSAT
;
A
#
# COMPACT_ATOMS: atom_id res chain seq x y z
N MET A 1 -9.94 52.44 33.84
CA MET A 1 -9.56 51.04 33.71
C MET A 1 -10.19 50.30 32.48
N MET A 2 -11.14 50.86 31.74
CA MET A 2 -11.83 50.23 30.62
C MET A 2 -11.00 50.15 29.31
N GLY A 3 -10.04 51.06 29.07
CA GLY A 3 -9.26 51.07 27.82
C GLY A 3 -8.32 49.89 27.61
N GLY A 4 -7.77 49.34 28.68
CA GLY A 4 -6.85 48.20 28.59
C GLY A 4 -7.51 46.86 28.27
N LEU A 5 -8.79 46.70 28.63
CA LEU A 5 -9.57 45.47 28.34
C LEU A 5 -9.93 45.41 26.85
N ASN A 6 -10.36 46.51 26.28
CA ASN A 6 -10.72 46.61 24.86
C ASN A 6 -9.51 46.38 23.94
N ALA A 7 -8.33 46.89 24.31
CA ALA A 7 -7.09 46.63 23.56
C ALA A 7 -6.71 45.15 23.57
N ARG A 8 -6.78 44.47 24.72
CA ARG A 8 -6.50 43.03 24.86
C ARG A 8 -7.48 42.16 24.05
N VAL A 9 -8.78 42.51 24.07
CA VAL A 9 -9.78 41.82 23.28
C VAL A 9 -9.52 42.02 21.79
N GLY A 10 -9.11 43.23 21.36
CA GLY A 10 -8.74 43.51 19.98
C GLY A 10 -7.53 42.68 19.51
N PHE A 11 -6.47 42.57 20.31
CA PHE A 11 -5.30 41.72 19.99
C PHE A 11 -5.66 40.24 19.90
N LEU A 12 -6.51 39.73 20.81
CA LEU A 12 -6.99 38.36 20.77
C LEU A 12 -7.82 38.07 19.53
N ALA A 13 -8.72 38.99 19.17
CA ALA A 13 -9.55 38.84 17.95
C ALA A 13 -8.68 38.79 16.69
N ILE A 14 -7.70 39.70 16.56
CA ILE A 14 -6.75 39.70 15.43
C ILE A 14 -5.95 38.39 15.40
N GLY A 15 -5.42 37.94 16.55
CA GLY A 15 -4.68 36.69 16.63
C GLY A 15 -5.49 35.46 16.24
N LEU A 16 -6.74 35.38 16.68
CA LEU A 16 -7.68 34.29 16.31
C LEU A 16 -8.04 34.34 14.81
N THR A 17 -8.27 35.54 14.26
CA THR A 17 -8.56 35.68 12.83
C THR A 17 -7.37 35.26 11.99
N PHE A 18 -6.16 35.66 12.38
CA PHE A 18 -4.94 35.24 11.70
C PHE A 18 -4.72 33.72 11.80
N ALA A 19 -4.91 33.14 12.99
CA ALA A 19 -4.80 31.71 13.19
C ALA A 19 -5.85 30.93 12.37
N ALA A 20 -7.09 31.43 12.31
CA ALA A 20 -8.15 30.84 11.49
C ALA A 20 -7.84 30.91 9.98
N ALA A 21 -7.35 32.07 9.52
CA ALA A 21 -6.93 32.24 8.12
C ALA A 21 -5.73 31.34 7.78
N ALA A 22 -4.74 31.26 8.67
CA ALA A 22 -3.59 30.37 8.52
C ALA A 22 -4.03 28.89 8.51
N ALA A 23 -4.91 28.48 9.41
CA ALA A 23 -5.47 27.12 9.44
C ALA A 23 -6.23 26.80 8.15
N TRP A 24 -7.04 27.74 7.65
CA TRP A 24 -7.76 27.57 6.38
C TRP A 24 -6.82 27.45 5.16
N LEU A 25 -5.77 28.25 5.10
CA LEU A 25 -4.75 28.21 4.05
C LEU A 25 -3.91 26.94 4.10
N LEU A 26 -3.59 26.46 5.32
CA LEU A 26 -2.77 25.27 5.57
C LEU A 26 -3.59 23.97 5.58
N THR A 27 -4.93 24.05 5.49
CA THR A 27 -5.75 22.84 5.43
C THR A 27 -5.48 22.07 4.15
N PRO A 28 -4.96 20.84 4.20
CA PRO A 28 -4.66 20.06 3.02
C PRO A 28 -5.93 19.81 2.20
N ARG A 29 -5.86 20.07 0.90
CA ARG A 29 -6.95 19.76 -0.03
C ARG A 29 -6.71 18.37 -0.62
N VAL A 30 -7.76 17.55 -0.60
CA VAL A 30 -7.72 16.25 -1.26
C VAL A 30 -7.51 16.47 -2.75
N ARG A 31 -6.39 15.99 -3.28
CA ARG A 31 -6.24 15.74 -4.71
C ARG A 31 -6.24 14.22 -4.87
N PRO A 32 -7.41 13.56 -4.89
CA PRO A 32 -7.44 12.14 -5.12
C PRO A 32 -6.88 11.91 -6.52
N HIS A 33 -5.87 11.05 -6.64
CA HIS A 33 -5.77 10.28 -7.87
C HIS A 33 -7.05 9.46 -7.90
N VAL A 34 -8.05 9.96 -8.62
CA VAL A 34 -9.28 9.21 -8.81
C VAL A 34 -8.88 8.03 -9.66
N MET A 35 -8.95 6.84 -9.07
CA MET A 35 -8.80 5.61 -9.83
C MET A 35 -9.85 5.63 -10.93
N ALA A 36 -9.40 5.70 -12.19
CA ALA A 36 -10.28 5.87 -13.34
C ALA A 36 -11.22 4.67 -13.53
N ALA A 37 -10.90 3.51 -12.94
CA ALA A 37 -11.67 2.28 -13.02
C ALA A 37 -11.33 1.35 -11.84
N PRO A 38 -12.22 0.45 -11.42
CA PRO A 38 -11.96 -0.54 -10.37
C PRO A 38 -10.73 -1.42 -10.68
N LEU A 39 -9.97 -1.84 -9.66
CA LEU A 39 -8.81 -2.73 -9.81
C LEU A 39 -9.16 -3.99 -10.60
N ALA A 40 -10.35 -4.52 -10.40
CA ALA A 40 -10.84 -5.71 -11.11
C ALA A 40 -10.89 -5.54 -12.64
N SER A 41 -11.07 -4.32 -13.14
CA SER A 41 -11.07 -4.02 -14.58
C SER A 41 -9.69 -3.59 -15.11
N LEU A 42 -8.80 -3.13 -14.24
CA LEU A 42 -7.45 -2.73 -14.62
C LEU A 42 -6.49 -3.91 -14.69
N VAL A 43 -6.68 -4.90 -13.82
CA VAL A 43 -5.79 -6.08 -13.72
C VAL A 43 -6.27 -7.16 -14.68
N PRO A 44 -5.44 -7.59 -15.65
CA PRO A 44 -5.83 -8.62 -16.60
C PRO A 44 -6.04 -10.00 -15.95
N VAL A 45 -6.92 -10.80 -16.49
CA VAL A 45 -7.11 -12.23 -16.13
C VAL A 45 -5.96 -13.10 -16.61
N GLN A 46 -5.21 -12.62 -17.60
CA GLN A 46 -3.99 -13.25 -18.10
C GLN A 46 -2.83 -12.25 -18.07
N ILE A 47 -1.71 -12.67 -17.45
CA ILE A 47 -0.47 -11.88 -17.30
C ILE A 47 0.66 -12.74 -17.86
N ALA A 48 1.16 -12.43 -19.05
CA ALA A 48 2.11 -13.26 -19.79
C ALA A 48 1.63 -14.73 -19.86
N ASP A 49 2.36 -15.68 -19.24
CA ASP A 49 2.00 -17.10 -19.19
C ASP A 49 1.15 -17.48 -17.96
N TRP A 50 0.82 -16.51 -17.09
CA TRP A 50 -0.06 -16.70 -15.94
C TRP A 50 -1.52 -16.49 -16.32
N HIS A 51 -2.40 -17.36 -15.84
CA HIS A 51 -3.85 -17.24 -16.01
C HIS A 51 -4.56 -17.27 -14.67
N GLU A 52 -5.67 -16.55 -14.56
CA GLU A 52 -6.46 -16.49 -13.33
C GLU A 52 -7.06 -17.87 -13.01
N ILE A 53 -7.00 -18.25 -11.74
CA ILE A 53 -7.60 -19.43 -11.16
C ILE A 53 -8.50 -19.05 -9.98
N PRO A 54 -9.45 -19.94 -9.57
CA PRO A 54 -10.23 -19.72 -8.36
C PRO A 54 -9.32 -19.48 -7.16
N LEU A 55 -9.63 -18.44 -6.39
CA LEU A 55 -8.87 -18.08 -5.19
C LEU A 55 -9.19 -19.10 -4.07
N ALA A 56 -8.16 -19.57 -3.38
CA ALA A 56 -8.32 -20.37 -2.19
C ALA A 56 -9.00 -19.54 -1.07
N SER A 57 -9.93 -20.15 -0.35
CA SER A 57 -10.76 -19.49 0.69
C SER A 57 -9.97 -19.02 1.90
N ASP A 58 -8.76 -19.52 2.09
CA ASP A 58 -7.85 -19.25 3.20
C ASP A 58 -6.77 -18.19 2.88
N ALA A 59 -6.87 -17.54 1.72
CA ALA A 59 -5.94 -16.48 1.33
C ALA A 59 -6.02 -15.29 2.30
N VAL A 60 -4.84 -14.77 2.72
CA VAL A 60 -4.76 -13.65 3.67
C VAL A 60 -5.32 -12.37 3.06
N ASP A 61 -6.44 -11.88 3.62
CA ASP A 61 -7.14 -10.69 3.12
C ASP A 61 -6.52 -9.40 3.70
N PRO A 62 -6.13 -8.43 2.86
CA PRO A 62 -5.66 -7.12 3.31
C PRO A 62 -6.67 -6.35 4.17
N ARG A 63 -7.97 -6.64 4.02
CA ARG A 63 -9.05 -5.99 4.79
C ARG A 63 -9.13 -6.47 6.24
N THR A 64 -8.44 -7.55 6.59
CA THR A 64 -8.47 -8.08 7.97
C THR A 64 -7.96 -7.04 8.94
N GLN A 65 -8.82 -6.64 9.86
CA GLN A 65 -8.51 -5.66 10.89
C GLN A 65 -7.86 -6.33 12.10
N LEU A 66 -6.97 -5.59 12.76
CA LEU A 66 -6.43 -6.02 14.04
C LEU A 66 -7.56 -6.16 15.09
N PRO A 67 -7.51 -7.16 15.99
CA PRO A 67 -8.45 -7.29 17.08
C PRO A 67 -8.54 -5.97 17.89
N GLY A 68 -9.75 -5.46 18.10
CA GLY A 68 -9.98 -4.20 18.83
C GLY A 68 -9.97 -2.93 17.97
N ALA A 69 -9.82 -2.99 16.65
CA ALA A 69 -10.15 -1.90 15.77
C ALA A 69 -11.67 -1.66 15.84
N LYS A 70 -12.08 -0.59 16.52
CA LYS A 70 -13.50 -0.17 16.53
C LYS A 70 -13.90 0.24 15.12
N ASP A 71 -15.19 0.06 14.78
CA ASP A 71 -15.86 0.41 13.51
C ASP A 71 -15.31 1.69 12.89
N ARG A 72 -14.19 1.58 12.22
CA ARG A 72 -13.59 2.65 11.43
C ARG A 72 -13.87 2.36 9.97
N GLU A 73 -14.10 3.43 9.24
CA GLU A 73 -14.20 3.46 7.79
C GLU A 73 -13.21 2.47 7.16
N ALA A 74 -13.68 1.65 6.22
CA ALA A 74 -12.84 0.66 5.56
C ALA A 74 -11.50 1.30 5.13
N PRO A 75 -10.35 0.70 5.48
CA PRO A 75 -9.04 1.33 5.26
C PRO A 75 -8.68 1.47 3.78
N TYR A 76 -9.48 0.86 2.90
CA TYR A 76 -9.25 0.81 1.47
C TYR A 76 -10.51 1.16 0.70
N ASP A 77 -10.35 1.93 -0.37
CA ASP A 77 -11.43 2.26 -1.29
C ASP A 77 -11.68 1.12 -2.28
N ASP A 78 -10.64 0.33 -2.60
CA ASP A 78 -10.76 -0.85 -3.47
C ASP A 78 -9.73 -1.93 -3.08
N VAL A 79 -10.16 -3.19 -3.14
CA VAL A 79 -9.31 -4.36 -2.86
C VAL A 79 -9.58 -5.42 -3.90
N LEU A 80 -8.53 -5.92 -4.55
CA LEU A 80 -8.57 -7.06 -5.45
C LEU A 80 -7.72 -8.19 -4.90
N MET A 81 -8.28 -9.40 -4.88
CA MET A 81 -7.54 -10.63 -4.63
C MET A 81 -7.81 -11.62 -5.76
N ARG A 82 -6.75 -12.21 -6.32
CA ARG A 82 -6.83 -13.21 -7.40
C ARG A 82 -5.74 -14.27 -7.26
N GLY A 83 -6.09 -15.51 -7.55
CA GLY A 83 -5.13 -16.58 -7.77
C GLY A 83 -4.67 -16.59 -9.23
N TYR A 84 -3.39 -16.88 -9.45
CA TYR A 84 -2.83 -17.10 -10.79
C TYR A 84 -1.99 -18.38 -10.80
N ALA A 85 -2.06 -19.11 -11.92
CA ALA A 85 -1.21 -20.28 -12.17
C ALA A 85 -0.49 -20.13 -13.50
N ASN A 86 0.73 -20.68 -13.58
CA ASN A 86 1.49 -20.79 -14.82
C ASN A 86 1.55 -22.24 -15.33
N PRO A 87 2.00 -22.49 -16.60
CA PRO A 87 2.09 -23.84 -17.15
C PRO A 87 3.05 -24.79 -16.39
N ARG A 88 3.93 -24.28 -15.54
CA ARG A 88 4.83 -25.08 -14.69
C ARG A 88 4.14 -25.58 -13.41
N GLY A 89 2.88 -25.17 -13.17
CA GLY A 89 2.14 -25.50 -11.95
C GLY A 89 2.48 -24.60 -10.75
N ASP A 90 3.23 -23.50 -10.95
CA ASP A 90 3.39 -22.53 -9.87
C ASP A 90 2.08 -21.77 -9.68
N ILE A 91 1.69 -21.56 -8.44
CA ILE A 91 0.49 -20.81 -8.05
C ILE A 91 0.92 -19.61 -7.21
N VAL A 92 0.35 -18.45 -7.51
CA VAL A 92 0.54 -17.22 -6.73
C VAL A 92 -0.82 -16.62 -6.36
N VAL A 93 -0.88 -15.96 -5.21
CA VAL A 93 -2.02 -15.15 -4.80
C VAL A 93 -1.62 -13.69 -4.87
N LEU A 94 -2.24 -12.95 -5.79
CA LEU A 94 -2.14 -11.50 -5.90
C LEU A 94 -3.13 -10.84 -4.94
N ALA A 95 -2.69 -9.85 -4.18
CA ALA A 95 -3.54 -8.98 -3.40
C ALA A 95 -3.14 -7.52 -3.61
N LEU A 96 -4.09 -6.71 -4.03
CA LEU A 96 -3.97 -5.28 -4.24
C LEU A 96 -4.92 -4.56 -3.31
N ALA A 97 -4.47 -3.47 -2.69
CA ALA A 97 -5.34 -2.64 -1.87
C ALA A 97 -5.02 -1.17 -2.13
N TYR A 98 -6.02 -0.42 -2.57
CA TYR A 98 -5.93 1.00 -2.90
C TYR A 98 -6.66 1.85 -1.88
N GLY A 99 -6.04 2.96 -1.48
CA GLY A 99 -6.66 3.97 -0.66
C GLY A 99 -6.36 5.36 -1.22
N SER A 100 -7.41 6.09 -1.58
CA SER A 100 -7.32 7.43 -2.19
C SER A 100 -6.80 8.50 -1.22
N ARG A 101 -6.81 8.21 0.07
CA ARG A 101 -6.41 9.16 1.13
C ARG A 101 -5.55 8.48 2.16
N GLN A 102 -4.30 8.92 2.26
CA GLN A 102 -3.40 8.49 3.33
C GLN A 102 -3.38 9.55 4.44
N ARG A 103 -4.19 9.35 5.48
CA ARG A 103 -4.20 10.17 6.71
C ARG A 103 -3.55 9.38 7.84
N GLN A 104 -3.27 10.02 8.98
CA GLN A 104 -2.68 9.32 10.14
C GLN A 104 -3.54 8.16 10.63
N GLU A 105 -4.84 8.22 10.43
CA GLU A 105 -5.84 7.27 10.92
C GLU A 105 -6.24 6.22 9.87
N VAL A 106 -6.09 6.54 8.57
CA VAL A 106 -6.41 5.66 7.44
C VAL A 106 -5.15 5.44 6.63
N LYS A 107 -4.43 4.37 6.91
CA LYS A 107 -3.18 4.02 6.24
C LYS A 107 -3.27 2.64 5.65
N ILE A 108 -2.64 2.49 4.49
CA ILE A 108 -2.33 1.15 3.99
C ILE A 108 -1.50 0.43 5.03
N HIS A 109 -2.06 -0.65 5.56
CA HIS A 109 -1.40 -1.48 6.55
C HIS A 109 -0.30 -2.29 5.88
N ARG A 110 0.78 -2.49 6.61
CA ARG A 110 1.82 -3.41 6.19
C ARG A 110 1.30 -4.83 6.30
N PRO A 111 1.61 -5.69 5.31
CA PRO A 111 1.19 -7.09 5.33
C PRO A 111 1.52 -7.82 6.64
N GLU A 112 2.62 -7.48 7.30
CA GLU A 112 2.98 -8.05 8.61
C GLU A 112 1.82 -7.97 9.61
N LEU A 113 1.10 -6.83 9.64
CA LEU A 113 -0.02 -6.65 10.57
C LEU A 113 -1.21 -7.54 10.22
N CYS A 114 -1.51 -7.68 8.92
CA CYS A 114 -2.61 -8.54 8.47
C CYS A 114 -2.30 -10.02 8.70
N TYR A 115 -1.05 -10.43 8.46
CA TYR A 115 -0.62 -11.81 8.71
C TYR A 115 -0.62 -12.16 10.20
N THR A 116 -0.09 -11.29 11.07
CA THR A 116 -0.10 -11.54 12.52
C THR A 116 -1.52 -11.50 13.09
N ALA A 117 -2.41 -10.65 12.58
CA ALA A 117 -3.83 -10.63 12.96
C ALA A 117 -4.56 -11.93 12.61
N GLN A 118 -4.07 -12.68 11.61
CA GLN A 118 -4.60 -13.97 11.18
C GLN A 118 -3.81 -15.16 11.76
N GLY A 119 -2.99 -14.93 12.78
CA GLY A 119 -2.29 -15.98 13.53
C GLY A 119 -0.96 -16.44 12.92
N PHE A 120 -0.42 -15.71 11.92
CA PHE A 120 0.89 -16.01 11.39
C PHE A 120 2.02 -15.37 12.22
N GLU A 121 3.11 -16.10 12.36
CA GLU A 121 4.40 -15.62 12.84
C GLU A 121 5.24 -15.13 11.66
N VAL A 122 5.84 -13.94 11.77
CA VAL A 122 6.80 -13.44 10.78
C VAL A 122 8.20 -13.97 11.11
N LEU A 123 8.66 -14.95 10.34
CA LEU A 123 9.96 -15.61 10.56
C LEU A 123 11.12 -14.78 10.03
N ARG A 124 10.94 -14.11 8.89
CA ARG A 124 11.98 -13.31 8.23
C ARG A 124 11.37 -12.18 7.42
N ARG A 125 12.06 -11.06 7.39
CA ARG A 125 11.74 -9.91 6.55
C ARG A 125 13.04 -9.32 5.98
N THR A 126 13.07 -9.14 4.65
CA THR A 126 14.27 -8.65 3.96
C THR A 126 13.86 -7.62 2.92
N PRO A 127 14.48 -6.44 2.87
CA PRO A 127 14.28 -5.48 1.78
C PRO A 127 14.68 -6.09 0.44
N VAL A 128 13.97 -5.70 -0.62
CA VAL A 128 14.28 -6.06 -2.01
C VAL A 128 13.98 -4.88 -2.92
N ASP A 129 14.75 -4.78 -4.00
CA ASP A 129 14.49 -3.87 -5.09
C ASP A 129 14.04 -4.71 -6.29
N VAL A 130 12.77 -4.54 -6.69
CA VAL A 130 12.14 -5.27 -7.79
C VAL A 130 12.34 -4.47 -9.07
N PRO A 131 13.13 -4.95 -10.03
CA PRO A 131 13.34 -4.27 -11.31
C PRO A 131 12.02 -4.17 -12.09
N LEU A 132 11.71 -2.98 -12.58
CA LEU A 132 10.53 -2.72 -13.41
C LEU A 132 10.97 -2.29 -14.82
N THR A 133 11.88 -3.07 -15.42
CA THR A 133 12.49 -2.78 -16.72
C THR A 133 11.43 -2.45 -17.78
N GLY A 134 11.59 -1.34 -18.49
CA GLY A 134 10.64 -0.89 -19.53
C GLY A 134 9.36 -0.21 -19.01
N VAL A 135 9.21 -0.09 -17.67
CA VAL A 135 8.12 0.68 -17.03
C VAL A 135 8.66 1.85 -16.23
N SER A 136 9.72 1.63 -15.46
CA SER A 136 10.36 2.64 -14.63
C SER A 136 11.88 2.41 -14.61
N ASP A 137 12.65 3.50 -14.64
CA ASP A 137 14.12 3.45 -14.47
C ASP A 137 14.51 3.16 -13.01
N GLN A 138 13.58 3.32 -12.09
CA GLN A 138 13.77 3.03 -10.67
C GLN A 138 13.06 1.72 -10.31
N PRO A 139 13.72 0.85 -9.53
CA PRO A 139 13.10 -0.38 -9.06
C PRO A 139 12.00 -0.07 -8.04
N ALA A 140 10.97 -0.90 -7.99
CA ALA A 140 10.03 -0.86 -6.88
C ALA A 140 10.74 -1.33 -5.60
N ARG A 141 10.78 -0.47 -4.59
CA ARG A 141 11.42 -0.76 -3.31
C ARG A 141 10.47 -1.56 -2.42
N GLY A 142 10.59 -2.87 -2.48
CA GLY A 142 9.75 -3.84 -1.81
C GLY A 142 10.37 -4.49 -0.57
N THR A 143 9.68 -5.53 -0.12
CA THR A 143 10.05 -6.39 1.01
C THR A 143 9.67 -7.82 0.69
N ARG A 144 10.60 -8.75 0.94
CA ARG A 144 10.35 -10.19 1.04
C ARG A 144 10.01 -10.54 2.47
N MET A 145 9.05 -11.43 2.66
CA MET A 145 8.66 -11.91 3.97
C MET A 145 8.44 -13.42 3.93
N LEU A 146 8.86 -14.10 5.00
CA LEU A 146 8.56 -15.50 5.26
C LEU A 146 7.70 -15.56 6.50
N VAL A 147 6.53 -16.17 6.39
CA VAL A 147 5.56 -16.28 7.48
C VAL A 147 5.12 -17.70 7.68
N ARG A 148 4.72 -18.05 8.91
CA ARG A 148 4.25 -19.38 9.30
C ARG A 148 2.99 -19.30 10.17
N ALA A 149 1.98 -20.07 9.85
CA ALA A 149 0.88 -20.46 10.72
C ALA A 149 1.07 -21.92 11.17
N ALA A 150 0.15 -22.47 11.97
CA ALA A 150 0.25 -23.82 12.51
C ALA A 150 0.43 -24.90 11.41
N ASP A 151 -0.26 -24.74 10.30
CA ASP A 151 -0.39 -25.71 9.20
C ASP A 151 0.19 -25.23 7.87
N ARG A 152 0.75 -23.99 7.82
CA ARG A 152 1.10 -23.34 6.57
C ARG A 152 2.29 -22.41 6.68
N VAL A 153 3.15 -22.46 5.67
CA VAL A 153 4.24 -21.51 5.45
C VAL A 153 4.00 -20.77 4.16
N GLU A 154 4.19 -19.43 4.17
CA GLU A 154 4.09 -18.62 2.97
C GLU A 154 5.34 -17.77 2.74
N THR A 155 5.73 -17.68 1.47
CA THR A 155 6.62 -16.64 0.97
C THR A 155 5.80 -15.49 0.42
N VAL A 156 6.20 -14.27 0.73
CA VAL A 156 5.47 -13.05 0.35
C VAL A 156 6.45 -12.02 -0.19
N SER A 157 6.16 -11.46 -1.35
CA SER A 157 6.85 -10.28 -1.89
C SER A 157 5.83 -9.15 -2.05
N TYR A 158 6.18 -7.95 -1.59
CA TYR A 158 5.27 -6.83 -1.66
C TYR A 158 6.00 -5.49 -1.68
N TRP A 159 5.33 -4.46 -2.16
CA TRP A 159 5.67 -3.08 -1.88
C TRP A 159 4.43 -2.26 -1.51
N ILE A 160 4.66 -1.13 -0.88
CA ILE A 160 3.64 -0.12 -0.60
C ILE A 160 4.12 1.19 -1.19
N ARG A 161 3.31 1.77 -2.07
CA ARG A 161 3.46 3.11 -2.59
C ARG A 161 2.56 4.08 -1.82
N ILE A 162 3.06 5.24 -1.47
CA ILE A 162 2.30 6.34 -0.84
C ILE A 162 2.71 7.62 -1.55
N GLY A 163 1.82 8.18 -2.36
CA GLY A 163 2.20 9.18 -3.35
C GLY A 163 3.32 8.63 -4.22
N ASP A 164 4.43 9.34 -4.31
CA ASP A 164 5.60 8.92 -5.09
C ASP A 164 6.60 8.09 -4.28
N LEU A 165 6.36 7.89 -2.97
CA LEU A 165 7.28 7.22 -2.06
C LEU A 165 6.98 5.73 -1.93
N TYR A 166 8.02 4.88 -2.03
CA TYR A 166 7.96 3.49 -1.56
C TYR A 166 8.17 3.42 -0.04
N SER A 167 7.13 2.98 0.67
CA SER A 167 7.11 2.94 2.14
C SER A 167 7.85 1.70 2.69
N ARG A 168 9.13 1.85 3.03
CA ARG A 168 9.91 0.83 3.75
C ARG A 168 10.02 1.06 5.26
N GLY A 169 9.76 2.27 5.74
CA GLY A 169 9.92 2.67 7.14
C GLY A 169 8.86 3.65 7.62
N ALA A 170 8.42 3.49 8.87
CA ALA A 170 7.36 4.33 9.44
C ALA A 170 7.76 5.82 9.50
N TRP A 171 9.02 6.12 9.85
CA TRP A 171 9.50 7.50 9.98
C TRP A 171 9.52 8.22 8.62
N LYS A 172 10.11 7.58 7.60
CA LYS A 172 10.20 8.15 6.25
C LYS A 172 8.82 8.41 5.65
N THR A 173 7.88 7.49 5.87
CA THR A 173 6.50 7.64 5.44
C THR A 173 5.80 8.79 6.17
N ARG A 174 6.00 8.92 7.50
CA ARG A 174 5.40 10.01 8.28
C ARG A 174 5.93 11.38 7.86
N SER A 175 7.25 11.51 7.65
CA SER A 175 7.84 12.78 7.20
C SER A 175 7.34 13.15 5.79
N HIS A 176 7.22 12.17 4.89
CA HIS A 176 6.65 12.41 3.56
C HIS A 176 5.20 12.89 3.64
N LEU A 177 4.35 12.18 4.38
CA LEU A 177 2.95 12.58 4.58
C LEU A 177 2.82 13.97 5.22
N PHE A 178 3.72 14.31 6.14
CA PHE A 178 3.77 15.63 6.76
C PHE A 178 4.14 16.72 5.74
N THR A 179 5.18 16.49 4.94
CA THR A 179 5.61 17.44 3.89
C THR A 179 4.54 17.62 2.82
N GLU A 180 3.89 16.55 2.38
CA GLU A 180 2.76 16.61 1.45
C GLU A 180 1.58 17.39 2.04
N GLY A 181 1.27 17.14 3.33
CA GLY A 181 0.25 17.88 4.07
C GLY A 181 0.54 19.37 4.17
N LEU A 182 1.77 19.78 4.46
CA LEU A 182 2.18 21.18 4.46
C LEU A 182 2.05 21.82 3.06
N SER A 183 2.25 21.04 2.01
CA SER A 183 2.03 21.48 0.61
C SER A 183 0.55 21.45 0.22
N GLY A 184 -0.37 21.21 1.16
CA GLY A 184 -1.81 21.16 0.92
C GLY A 184 -2.28 19.94 0.13
N ARG A 185 -1.48 18.86 0.06
CA ARG A 185 -1.81 17.64 -0.69
C ARG A 185 -2.11 16.48 0.25
N ILE A 186 -3.16 15.71 -0.07
CA ILE A 186 -3.41 14.40 0.51
C ILE A 186 -3.11 13.38 -0.59
N VAL A 187 -2.15 12.53 -0.35
CA VAL A 187 -1.70 11.52 -1.32
C VAL A 187 -2.49 10.22 -1.17
N ASP A 188 -2.57 9.46 -2.24
CA ASP A 188 -3.11 8.12 -2.28
C ASP A 188 -2.06 7.07 -1.87
N GLY A 189 -2.46 5.82 -1.81
CA GLY A 189 -1.56 4.72 -1.58
C GLY A 189 -2.03 3.42 -2.21
N MET A 190 -1.08 2.52 -2.48
CA MET A 190 -1.31 1.21 -3.08
C MET A 190 -0.43 0.18 -2.40
N LEU A 191 -1.04 -0.91 -1.92
CA LEU A 191 -0.36 -2.15 -1.60
C LEU A 191 -0.37 -3.04 -2.84
N VAL A 192 0.79 -3.52 -3.24
CA VAL A 192 0.97 -4.56 -4.26
C VAL A 192 1.67 -5.74 -3.58
N ARG A 193 0.98 -6.86 -3.46
CA ARG A 193 1.46 -8.05 -2.75
C ARG A 193 1.20 -9.31 -3.55
N VAL A 194 2.18 -10.18 -3.59
CA VAL A 194 2.04 -11.56 -4.06
C VAL A 194 2.52 -12.52 -2.99
N SER A 195 1.84 -13.65 -2.84
CA SER A 195 2.23 -14.71 -1.91
C SER A 195 2.11 -16.09 -2.54
N GLN A 196 2.89 -17.04 -2.00
CA GLN A 196 2.84 -18.45 -2.35
C GLN A 196 2.88 -19.29 -1.08
N ILE A 197 2.04 -20.33 -1.02
CA ILE A 197 2.15 -21.36 -0.01
C ILE A 197 3.33 -22.26 -0.37
N VAL A 198 4.16 -22.58 0.61
CA VAL A 198 5.30 -23.48 0.47
C VAL A 198 5.22 -24.62 1.49
N PRO A 199 5.78 -25.81 1.19
CA PRO A 199 5.70 -26.95 2.09
C PRO A 199 6.29 -26.70 3.48
N ASP A 200 7.41 -25.95 3.52
CA ASP A 200 8.14 -25.64 4.74
C ASP A 200 9.01 -24.36 4.56
N ALA A 201 9.64 -23.92 5.65
CA ALA A 201 10.49 -22.75 5.63
C ALA A 201 11.77 -22.91 4.79
N ALA A 202 12.27 -24.14 4.61
CA ALA A 202 13.45 -24.43 3.78
C ALA A 202 13.12 -24.26 2.28
N SER A 203 11.87 -24.47 1.91
CA SER A 203 11.35 -24.26 0.55
C SER A 203 11.25 -22.78 0.16
N ALA A 204 11.45 -21.84 1.08
CA ALA A 204 11.49 -20.39 0.83
C ALA A 204 12.83 -19.97 0.19
N THR A 205 13.10 -20.47 -1.00
CA THR A 205 14.36 -20.26 -1.73
C THR A 205 14.41 -18.88 -2.40
N PRO A 206 15.60 -18.36 -2.74
CA PRO A 206 15.73 -17.15 -3.55
C PRO A 206 14.97 -17.21 -4.88
N GLN A 207 14.91 -18.39 -5.51
CA GLN A 207 14.21 -18.62 -6.78
C GLN A 207 12.70 -18.42 -6.66
N ARG A 208 12.07 -18.82 -5.54
CA ARG A 208 10.64 -18.57 -5.30
C ARG A 208 10.34 -17.08 -5.15
N PHE A 209 11.19 -16.36 -4.45
CA PHE A 209 11.05 -14.91 -4.35
C PHE A 209 11.26 -14.22 -5.70
N ALA A 210 12.27 -14.67 -6.48
CA ALA A 210 12.50 -14.15 -7.81
C ALA A 210 11.31 -14.38 -8.75
N LEU A 211 10.66 -15.55 -8.68
CA LEU A 211 9.44 -15.86 -9.43
C LEU A 211 8.28 -14.90 -9.05
N GLN A 212 8.12 -14.61 -7.76
CA GLN A 212 7.11 -13.66 -7.30
C GLN A 212 7.36 -12.23 -7.81
N GLU A 213 8.61 -11.80 -7.78
CA GLU A 213 9.02 -10.47 -8.22
C GLU A 213 8.91 -10.33 -9.75
N ASP A 214 9.24 -11.38 -10.50
CA ASP A 214 9.04 -11.44 -11.93
C ASP A 214 7.53 -11.37 -12.29
N PHE A 215 6.67 -12.12 -11.58
CA PHE A 215 5.22 -12.00 -11.73
C PHE A 215 4.74 -10.57 -11.49
N LEU A 216 5.22 -9.90 -10.42
CA LEU A 216 4.85 -8.52 -10.12
C LEU A 216 5.33 -7.54 -11.21
N ALA A 217 6.51 -7.74 -11.77
CA ALA A 217 7.01 -6.94 -12.88
C ALA A 217 6.15 -7.15 -14.15
N GLN A 218 5.80 -8.40 -14.47
CA GLN A 218 4.91 -8.75 -15.58
C GLN A 218 3.51 -8.15 -15.38
N LEU A 219 2.97 -8.18 -14.16
CA LEU A 219 1.71 -7.51 -13.81
C LEU A 219 1.76 -6.04 -14.20
N VAL A 220 2.78 -5.30 -13.72
CA VAL A 220 2.88 -3.86 -13.99
C VAL A 220 3.01 -3.57 -15.49
N HIS A 221 3.72 -4.41 -16.23
CA HIS A 221 3.80 -4.34 -17.70
C HIS A 221 2.44 -4.52 -18.37
N ALA A 222 1.65 -5.48 -17.90
CA ALA A 222 0.34 -5.83 -18.46
C ALA A 222 -0.75 -4.79 -18.18
N LEU A 223 -0.52 -3.88 -17.21
CA LEU A 223 -1.47 -2.80 -16.90
C LEU A 223 -1.57 -1.78 -18.06
N PRO A 224 -2.75 -1.19 -18.25
CA PRO A 224 -2.89 -0.01 -19.11
C PRO A 224 -1.90 1.08 -18.72
N ALA A 225 -1.25 1.73 -19.70
CA ALA A 225 -0.19 2.71 -19.44
C ALA A 225 -0.61 3.81 -18.44
N GLY A 226 -1.84 4.31 -18.53
CA GLY A 226 -2.40 5.31 -17.62
C GLY A 226 -2.64 4.81 -16.18
N ALA A 227 -2.65 3.49 -15.96
CA ALA A 227 -2.85 2.89 -14.64
C ALA A 227 -1.53 2.53 -13.92
N ARG A 228 -0.41 2.44 -14.64
CA ARG A 228 0.88 2.00 -14.07
C ARG A 228 1.34 2.84 -12.89
N ASN A 229 1.15 4.15 -12.96
CA ASN A 229 1.52 5.08 -11.90
C ASN A 229 0.75 4.87 -10.58
N LEU A 230 -0.42 4.19 -10.62
CA LEU A 230 -1.12 3.79 -9.40
C LEU A 230 -0.34 2.71 -8.63
N PHE A 231 0.42 1.87 -9.35
CA PHE A 231 1.10 0.72 -8.78
C PHE A 231 2.55 1.03 -8.38
N VAL A 232 3.24 1.90 -9.12
CA VAL A 232 4.70 2.08 -8.99
C VAL A 232 5.13 3.51 -8.64
N GLY A 233 4.23 4.45 -8.49
CA GLY A 233 4.61 5.84 -8.27
C GLY A 233 5.28 6.48 -9.51
N SER A 234 5.43 7.79 -9.50
CA SER A 234 6.19 8.51 -10.51
C SER A 234 7.69 8.35 -10.24
N ALA A 235 8.48 8.11 -11.29
CA ALA A 235 9.92 8.17 -11.23
C ALA A 235 10.33 9.64 -10.97
N THR A 236 10.77 9.95 -9.74
CA THR A 236 11.47 11.18 -9.37
C THR A 236 12.91 10.87 -9.06
#